data_cdb979802efbae080f580ca895d902a2
#
_entry.id   cdb979802efbae080f580ca895d902a2
#
_cell.length_a   1.000
_cell.length_b   1.000
_cell.length_c   1.000
_cell.angle_alpha   90.00
_cell.angle_beta   90.00
_cell.angle_gamma   90.00
#
_symmetry.space_group_name_H-M   'P 1'
#
loop_
_entity.id
_entity.type
_entity.pdbx_description
1 polymer ?
#
loop_
_entity_poly.entity_id
_entity_poly.type
_entity_poly.pdbx_seq_one_letter_code
_entity_poly.pdbx_strand_id
1 'polypeptide(L)'
;MLRMLIVDDERAIREALRIFLDWDSLGIEIIGLYKNGAEAFDAMLDDYPDIVLTDVMMPGLNGIELIARAHGASMGTHFVILSGYAEFEFAKEAMKYGVRHYLLKPVSEEQLLSVMTEVRDDCLRTLPHARQAPVAEQTGDIVRMIKQYVRENIADSSLSLKRISETTLFMNADYVSKVFARKTGEKFSSYVSRKRIELAKALLAAGNARISHVAEQAGFGNDIQYFSRIFKKSTGMPPSEFARLQQEGREPSGEEQP
;
A
#
# COMPACT_ATOMS: atom_id res chain seq x y z
N MET A 1 9.12 -2.78 21.36
CA MET A 1 9.71 -1.42 21.26
C MET A 1 8.95 -0.67 20.20
N LEU A 2 8.75 0.66 20.36
CA LEU A 2 8.19 1.54 19.33
C LEU A 2 9.27 1.78 18.27
N ARG A 3 8.87 1.80 17.00
CA ARG A 3 9.80 1.94 15.87
C ARG A 3 9.83 3.40 15.41
N MET A 4 11.01 4.00 15.31
CA MET A 4 11.18 5.40 14.98
C MET A 4 12.07 5.61 13.76
N LEU A 5 11.70 6.59 12.91
CA LEU A 5 12.56 7.17 11.88
C LEU A 5 13.02 8.56 12.30
N ILE A 6 14.24 8.91 11.90
CA ILE A 6 14.77 10.27 11.98
C ILE A 6 15.01 10.78 10.57
N VAL A 7 14.47 11.97 10.27
CA VAL A 7 14.50 12.57 8.94
C VAL A 7 15.00 14.00 9.03
N ASP A 8 16.15 14.27 8.46
CA ASP A 8 16.80 15.59 8.46
C ASP A 8 17.81 15.61 7.30
N ASP A 9 17.97 16.70 6.57
CA ASP A 9 18.90 16.72 5.43
C ASP A 9 20.37 16.76 5.88
N GLU A 10 20.64 17.29 7.09
CA GLU A 10 21.96 17.35 7.67
C GLU A 10 22.37 16.01 8.33
N ARG A 11 23.37 15.35 7.75
CA ARG A 11 23.88 14.08 8.30
C ARG A 11 24.36 14.20 9.75
N ALA A 12 25.00 15.30 10.10
CA ALA A 12 25.51 15.52 11.45
C ALA A 12 24.37 15.56 12.48
N ILE A 13 23.24 16.16 12.13
CA ILE A 13 22.07 16.23 13.01
C ILE A 13 21.44 14.84 13.17
N ARG A 14 21.27 14.09 12.09
CA ARG A 14 20.74 12.72 12.18
C ARG A 14 21.57 11.83 13.09
N GLU A 15 22.90 11.86 12.92
CA GLU A 15 23.81 11.04 13.73
C GLU A 15 23.84 11.54 15.19
N ALA A 16 23.77 12.84 15.44
CA ALA A 16 23.66 13.39 16.78
C ALA A 16 22.34 12.95 17.45
N LEU A 17 21.21 13.10 16.80
CA LEU A 17 19.90 12.70 17.33
C LEU A 17 19.84 11.18 17.64
N ARG A 18 20.54 10.36 16.87
CA ARG A 18 20.61 8.91 17.10
C ARG A 18 21.19 8.56 18.46
N ILE A 19 22.14 9.36 18.97
CA ILE A 19 22.83 9.14 20.24
C ILE A 19 22.46 10.16 21.32
N PHE A 20 21.52 11.08 21.01
CA PHE A 20 21.19 12.20 21.88
C PHE A 20 20.49 11.80 23.16
N LEU A 21 19.67 10.75 23.09
CA LEU A 21 18.97 10.14 24.22
C LEU A 21 19.28 8.65 24.29
N ASP A 22 19.06 8.07 25.45
CA ASP A 22 18.99 6.61 25.64
C ASP A 22 17.61 6.12 25.14
N TRP A 23 17.50 5.90 23.81
CA TRP A 23 16.26 5.50 23.16
C TRP A 23 15.77 4.12 23.62
N ASP A 24 16.70 3.21 23.97
CA ASP A 24 16.36 1.89 24.45
C ASP A 24 15.65 1.96 25.81
N SER A 25 16.08 2.84 26.71
CA SER A 25 15.43 3.07 28.00
C SER A 25 14.02 3.65 27.85
N LEU A 26 13.76 4.40 26.76
CA LEU A 26 12.44 4.88 26.39
C LEU A 26 11.56 3.82 25.72
N GLY A 27 12.09 2.65 25.41
CA GLY A 27 11.40 1.61 24.65
C GLY A 27 11.21 1.96 23.17
N ILE A 28 12.09 2.79 22.60
CA ILE A 28 12.07 3.27 21.21
C ILE A 28 13.28 2.69 20.47
N GLU A 29 13.05 2.10 19.30
CA GLU A 29 14.08 1.61 18.39
C GLU A 29 14.19 2.51 17.17
N ILE A 30 15.36 3.07 16.89
CA ILE A 30 15.61 3.83 15.66
C ILE A 30 15.86 2.85 14.52
N ILE A 31 14.90 2.72 13.61
CA ILE A 31 14.94 1.76 12.50
C ILE A 31 15.48 2.36 11.20
N GLY A 32 15.67 3.67 11.12
CA GLY A 32 16.22 4.32 9.93
C GLY A 32 16.51 5.81 10.08
N LEU A 33 17.49 6.28 9.31
CA LEU A 33 17.91 7.68 9.21
C LEU A 33 17.80 8.11 7.73
N TYR A 34 17.01 9.13 7.43
CA TYR A 34 16.72 9.56 6.06
C TYR A 34 17.03 11.03 5.87
N LYS A 35 17.50 11.38 4.67
CA LYS A 35 17.96 12.76 4.37
C LYS A 35 16.90 13.64 3.72
N ASN A 36 15.73 13.09 3.37
CA ASN A 36 14.61 13.84 2.80
C ASN A 36 13.30 13.07 3.00
N GLY A 37 12.18 13.78 2.83
CA GLY A 37 10.87 13.21 3.01
C GLY A 37 10.49 12.12 2.00
N ALA A 38 11.06 12.13 0.79
CA ALA A 38 10.74 11.12 -0.23
C ALA A 38 11.30 9.74 0.16
N GLU A 39 12.58 9.68 0.55
CA GLU A 39 13.21 8.45 1.06
C GLU A 39 12.53 7.97 2.35
N ALA A 40 12.20 8.90 3.26
CA ALA A 40 11.48 8.59 4.49
C ALA A 40 10.09 8.02 4.20
N PHE A 41 9.33 8.62 3.28
CA PHE A 41 8.00 8.13 2.92
C PHE A 41 8.03 6.73 2.33
N ASP A 42 9.01 6.45 1.44
CA ASP A 42 9.17 5.11 0.87
C ASP A 42 9.51 4.08 1.98
N ALA A 43 10.36 4.43 2.94
CA ALA A 43 10.65 3.59 4.10
C ALA A 43 9.43 3.43 5.03
N MET A 44 8.64 4.49 5.25
CA MET A 44 7.40 4.41 6.02
C MET A 44 6.40 3.42 5.43
N LEU A 45 6.36 3.28 4.11
CA LEU A 45 5.52 2.31 3.41
C LEU A 45 5.98 0.86 3.63
N ASP A 46 7.26 0.65 3.93
CA ASP A 46 7.82 -0.67 4.19
C ASP A 46 7.79 -1.04 5.68
N ASP A 47 8.16 -0.09 6.50
CA ASP A 47 8.50 -0.31 7.89
C ASP A 47 7.42 0.07 8.88
N TYR A 48 6.44 0.92 8.50
CA TYR A 48 5.34 1.39 9.37
C TYR A 48 5.84 1.88 10.72
N PRO A 49 6.64 2.94 10.77
CA PRO A 49 7.15 3.45 12.03
C PRO A 49 6.00 3.97 12.91
N ASP A 50 6.14 3.80 14.22
CA ASP A 50 5.21 4.36 15.19
C ASP A 50 5.45 5.86 15.35
N ILE A 51 6.72 6.29 15.20
CA ILE A 51 7.16 7.67 15.41
C ILE A 51 8.04 8.10 14.23
N VAL A 52 7.87 9.33 13.78
CA VAL A 52 8.80 10.00 12.85
C VAL A 52 9.22 11.35 13.46
N LEU A 53 10.52 11.47 13.70
CA LEU A 53 11.16 12.72 14.10
C LEU A 53 11.71 13.38 12.83
N THR A 54 11.17 14.52 12.42
CA THR A 54 11.50 15.13 11.12
C THR A 54 11.84 16.60 11.21
N ASP A 55 12.80 17.05 10.41
CA ASP A 55 12.94 18.47 10.08
C ASP A 55 11.82 18.92 9.14
N VAL A 56 11.53 20.24 9.14
CA VAL A 56 10.62 20.87 8.19
C VAL A 56 11.31 21.12 6.86
N MET A 57 12.47 21.77 6.89
CA MET A 57 13.16 22.27 5.71
C MET A 57 14.14 21.25 5.15
N MET A 58 13.71 20.49 4.16
CA MET A 58 14.54 19.49 3.48
C MET A 58 14.39 19.62 1.96
N PRO A 59 15.45 19.33 1.18
CA PRO A 59 15.38 19.35 -0.28
C PRO A 59 14.39 18.30 -0.82
N GLY A 60 13.62 18.70 -1.83
CA GLY A 60 12.62 17.83 -2.47
C GLY A 60 11.33 17.77 -1.67
N LEU A 61 10.99 16.65 -1.09
CA LEU A 61 9.82 16.51 -0.22
C LEU A 61 10.18 16.98 1.19
N ASN A 62 9.59 18.11 1.60
CA ASN A 62 9.80 18.69 2.93
C ASN A 62 9.04 17.92 4.04
N GLY A 63 9.29 18.27 5.32
CA GLY A 63 8.68 17.57 6.46
C GLY A 63 7.17 17.71 6.52
N ILE A 64 6.60 18.86 6.15
CA ILE A 64 5.14 19.08 6.13
C ILE A 64 4.48 18.25 5.02
N GLU A 65 5.08 18.20 3.84
CA GLU A 65 4.61 17.38 2.73
C GLU A 65 4.72 15.88 3.05
N LEU A 66 5.76 15.45 3.79
CA LEU A 66 5.88 14.09 4.31
C LEU A 66 4.71 13.75 5.24
N ILE A 67 4.40 14.63 6.19
CA ILE A 67 3.26 14.48 7.11
C ILE A 67 1.94 14.40 6.36
N ALA A 68 1.72 15.30 5.40
CA ALA A 68 0.51 15.32 4.58
C ALA A 68 0.33 14.01 3.79
N ARG A 69 1.41 13.47 3.21
CA ARG A 69 1.38 12.17 2.51
C ARG A 69 1.09 11.01 3.43
N ALA A 70 1.72 10.97 4.60
CA ALA A 70 1.49 9.94 5.60
C ALA A 70 0.04 9.96 6.12
N HIS A 71 -0.50 11.17 6.37
CA HIS A 71 -1.91 11.36 6.74
C HIS A 71 -2.84 10.88 5.63
N GLY A 72 -2.59 11.27 4.36
CA GLY A 72 -3.36 10.81 3.21
C GLY A 72 -3.29 9.30 2.97
N ALA A 73 -2.23 8.64 3.44
CA ALA A 73 -2.08 7.19 3.43
C ALA A 73 -2.71 6.49 4.66
N SER A 74 -3.38 7.26 5.54
CA SER A 74 -3.97 6.77 6.80
C SER A 74 -2.97 6.02 7.68
N MET A 75 -1.72 6.47 7.68
CA MET A 75 -0.68 5.92 8.56
C MET A 75 -0.91 6.43 9.97
N GLY A 76 -1.01 5.52 10.94
CA GLY A 76 -1.16 5.87 12.37
C GLY A 76 0.15 6.32 13.03
N THR A 77 1.06 6.90 12.27
CA THR A 77 2.39 7.36 12.71
C THR A 77 2.27 8.69 13.46
N HIS A 78 2.94 8.80 14.60
CA HIS A 78 3.05 10.04 15.35
C HIS A 78 4.26 10.83 14.85
N PHE A 79 4.04 12.12 14.54
CA PHE A 79 5.10 13.01 14.08
C PHE A 79 5.55 13.97 15.18
N VAL A 80 6.87 14.14 15.28
CA VAL A 80 7.53 15.19 16.05
C VAL A 80 8.37 16.02 15.08
N ILE A 81 8.17 17.33 15.08
CA ILE A 81 8.90 18.25 14.23
C ILE A 81 10.04 18.88 15.00
N LEU A 82 11.24 18.84 14.43
CA LEU A 82 12.41 19.63 14.86
C LEU A 82 12.71 20.64 13.76
N SER A 83 12.61 21.95 14.04
CA SER A 83 12.85 22.98 13.04
C SER A 83 13.80 24.08 13.54
N GLY A 84 14.68 24.53 12.67
CA GLY A 84 15.51 25.72 12.90
C GLY A 84 14.75 27.04 12.76
N TYR A 85 13.51 27.00 12.29
CA TYR A 85 12.71 28.17 11.98
C TYR A 85 11.45 28.22 12.84
N ALA A 86 11.26 29.37 13.52
CA ALA A 86 10.05 29.66 14.30
C ALA A 86 8.90 30.15 13.37
N GLU A 87 8.68 29.48 12.23
CA GLU A 87 7.62 29.90 11.32
C GLU A 87 6.28 29.31 11.76
N PHE A 88 5.42 30.19 12.25
CA PHE A 88 4.08 29.86 12.73
C PHE A 88 3.23 29.13 11.68
N GLU A 89 3.43 29.44 10.40
CA GLU A 89 2.67 28.80 9.30
C GLU A 89 2.97 27.31 9.16
N PHE A 90 4.22 26.88 9.35
CA PHE A 90 4.55 25.45 9.34
C PHE A 90 3.93 24.69 10.50
N ALA A 91 3.98 25.28 11.70
CA ALA A 91 3.33 24.67 12.87
C ALA A 91 1.82 24.55 12.66
N LYS A 92 1.17 25.61 12.17
CA LYS A 92 -0.26 25.66 11.86
C LYS A 92 -0.65 24.62 10.79
N GLU A 93 0.19 24.45 9.78
CA GLU A 93 -0.06 23.46 8.72
C GLU A 93 0.08 22.03 9.25
N ALA A 94 1.11 21.75 10.02
CA ALA A 94 1.32 20.45 10.66
C ALA A 94 0.15 20.06 11.59
N MET A 95 -0.40 21.04 12.34
CA MET A 95 -1.55 20.83 13.22
C MET A 95 -2.81 20.34 12.47
N LYS A 96 -3.01 20.72 11.20
CA LYS A 96 -4.14 20.20 10.38
C LYS A 96 -4.10 18.69 10.19
N TYR A 97 -2.91 18.11 10.28
CA TYR A 97 -2.67 16.67 10.16
C TYR A 97 -2.50 15.97 11.52
N GLY A 98 -2.83 16.67 12.62
CA GLY A 98 -2.81 16.10 13.96
C GLY A 98 -1.44 16.09 14.65
N VAL A 99 -0.44 16.77 14.10
CA VAL A 99 0.87 16.93 14.77
C VAL A 99 0.71 17.81 15.99
N ARG A 100 1.20 17.35 17.15
CA ARG A 100 1.09 18.04 18.44
C ARG A 100 2.42 18.60 18.92
N HIS A 101 3.53 18.05 18.46
CA HIS A 101 4.86 18.35 18.98
C HIS A 101 5.73 19.01 17.92
N TYR A 102 6.04 20.27 18.18
CA TYR A 102 6.90 21.12 17.35
C TYR A 102 7.98 21.72 18.24
N LEU A 103 9.22 21.36 18.01
CA LEU A 103 10.38 21.78 18.76
C LEU A 103 11.29 22.67 17.90
N LEU A 104 11.81 23.76 18.51
CA LEU A 104 12.76 24.64 17.85
C LEU A 104 14.20 24.20 18.12
N LYS A 105 15.02 24.13 17.09
CA LYS A 105 16.47 23.93 17.22
C LYS A 105 17.14 25.26 17.72
N PRO A 106 18.11 25.20 18.62
CA PRO A 106 18.66 24.00 19.26
C PRO A 106 17.73 23.45 20.35
N VAL A 107 17.50 22.16 20.36
CA VAL A 107 16.69 21.48 21.36
C VAL A 107 17.58 20.98 22.51
N SER A 108 17.14 21.15 23.76
CA SER A 108 17.82 20.55 24.91
C SER A 108 17.42 19.07 25.08
N GLU A 109 18.30 18.31 25.77
CA GLU A 109 18.01 16.91 26.11
C GLU A 109 16.71 16.79 26.90
N GLU A 110 16.49 17.64 27.88
CA GLU A 110 15.28 17.65 28.71
C GLU A 110 14.00 17.89 27.89
N GLN A 111 14.05 18.84 26.94
CA GLN A 111 12.91 19.13 26.09
C GLN A 111 12.57 17.95 25.17
N LEU A 112 13.59 17.37 24.53
CA LEU A 112 13.37 16.23 23.65
C LEU A 112 12.90 15.02 24.44
N LEU A 113 13.48 14.74 25.60
CA LEU A 113 13.09 13.64 26.48
C LEU A 113 11.64 13.77 26.93
N SER A 114 11.21 14.98 27.34
CA SER A 114 9.83 15.24 27.76
C SER A 114 8.85 14.94 26.60
N VAL A 115 9.10 15.50 25.42
CA VAL A 115 8.24 15.32 24.25
C VAL A 115 8.21 13.84 23.81
N MET A 116 9.36 13.18 23.77
CA MET A 116 9.40 11.78 23.34
C MET A 116 8.74 10.83 24.34
N THR A 117 8.73 11.19 25.64
CA THR A 117 7.98 10.47 26.66
C THR A 117 6.46 10.61 26.43
N GLU A 118 5.98 11.83 26.16
CA GLU A 118 4.56 12.06 25.84
C GLU A 118 4.13 11.33 24.58
N VAL A 119 4.93 11.40 23.52
CA VAL A 119 4.65 10.71 22.25
C VAL A 119 4.64 9.18 22.42
N ARG A 120 5.59 8.63 23.18
CA ARG A 120 5.61 7.22 23.55
C ARG A 120 4.30 6.82 24.23
N ASP A 121 3.88 7.58 25.23
CA ASP A 121 2.67 7.26 26.00
C ASP A 121 1.41 7.40 25.14
N ASP A 122 1.37 8.35 24.21
CA ASP A 122 0.30 8.48 23.21
C ASP A 122 0.29 7.29 22.25
N CYS A 123 1.44 6.87 21.75
CA CYS A 123 1.55 5.65 20.93
C CYS A 123 1.00 4.43 21.68
N LEU A 124 1.41 4.22 22.93
CA LEU A 124 0.98 3.07 23.73
C LEU A 124 -0.53 3.09 24.04
N ARG A 125 -1.14 4.27 24.17
CA ARG A 125 -2.60 4.41 24.36
C ARG A 125 -3.41 4.20 23.09
N THR A 126 -2.86 4.62 21.95
CA THR A 126 -3.56 4.56 20.66
C THR A 126 -3.29 3.28 19.89
N LEU A 127 -2.31 2.47 20.30
CA LEU A 127 -2.08 1.16 19.70
C LEU A 127 -3.33 0.29 19.88
N PRO A 128 -4.07 -0.04 18.82
CA PRO A 128 -5.09 -1.07 18.89
C PRO A 128 -4.41 -2.38 19.34
N HIS A 129 -5.09 -3.20 20.13
CA HIS A 129 -4.64 -4.56 20.49
C HIS A 129 -4.28 -5.43 19.26
N ALA A 130 -4.55 -4.95 18.06
CA ALA A 130 -4.25 -5.58 16.76
C ALA A 130 -2.79 -5.41 16.28
N ARG A 131 -1.98 -4.51 16.89
CA ARG A 131 -0.55 -4.33 16.47
C ARG A 131 0.42 -5.36 17.07
N GLN A 132 -0.07 -6.42 17.71
CA GLN A 132 0.77 -7.55 18.12
C GLN A 132 1.16 -8.48 16.95
N ALA A 133 0.58 -8.28 15.77
CA ALA A 133 1.00 -9.00 14.57
C ALA A 133 2.12 -8.25 13.83
N PRO A 134 3.16 -8.95 13.33
CA PRO A 134 4.23 -8.33 12.53
C PRO A 134 3.66 -7.57 11.33
N VAL A 135 4.28 -6.44 10.96
CA VAL A 135 3.90 -5.60 9.80
C VAL A 135 3.74 -6.42 8.51
N ALA A 136 4.51 -7.51 8.37
CA ALA A 136 4.39 -8.47 7.28
C ALA A 136 2.99 -9.12 7.21
N GLU A 137 2.30 -9.30 8.34
CA GLU A 137 0.95 -9.87 8.39
C GLU A 137 -0.11 -8.83 7.99
N GLN A 138 0.00 -7.57 8.43
CA GLN A 138 -0.98 -6.52 8.09
C GLN A 138 -0.99 -6.21 6.58
N THR A 139 0.19 -6.09 5.96
CA THR A 139 0.27 -5.92 4.49
C THR A 139 -0.13 -7.18 3.74
N GLY A 140 0.10 -8.36 4.32
CA GLY A 140 -0.43 -9.64 3.84
C GLY A 140 -1.94 -9.69 3.88
N ASP A 141 -2.55 -9.14 4.94
CA ASP A 141 -4.00 -9.05 5.10
C ASP A 141 -4.64 -8.10 4.08
N ILE A 142 -4.05 -6.93 3.83
CA ILE A 142 -4.51 -6.02 2.77
C ILE A 142 -4.53 -6.72 1.42
N VAL A 143 -3.44 -7.39 1.04
CA VAL A 143 -3.36 -8.13 -0.23
C VAL A 143 -4.35 -9.29 -0.28
N ARG A 144 -4.54 -10.00 0.84
CA ARG A 144 -5.54 -11.07 0.96
C ARG A 144 -6.96 -10.55 0.77
N MET A 145 -7.31 -9.43 1.41
CA MET A 145 -8.63 -8.77 1.27
C MET A 145 -8.86 -8.32 -0.19
N ILE A 146 -7.86 -7.69 -0.83
CA ILE A 146 -7.95 -7.30 -2.22
C ILE A 146 -8.17 -8.51 -3.13
N LYS A 147 -7.40 -9.59 -2.95
CA LYS A 147 -7.53 -10.81 -3.75
C LYS A 147 -8.87 -11.50 -3.53
N GLN A 148 -9.42 -11.46 -2.32
CA GLN A 148 -10.75 -11.97 -2.01
C GLN A 148 -11.82 -11.12 -2.70
N TYR A 149 -11.77 -9.79 -2.55
CA TYR A 149 -12.71 -8.87 -3.21
C TYR A 149 -12.71 -9.05 -4.73
N VAL A 150 -11.53 -9.19 -5.35
CA VAL A 150 -11.41 -9.45 -6.79
C VAL A 150 -12.08 -10.77 -7.17
N ARG A 151 -11.92 -11.84 -6.39
CA ARG A 151 -12.58 -13.13 -6.66
C ARG A 151 -14.10 -13.02 -6.63
N GLU A 152 -14.63 -12.32 -5.65
CA GLU A 152 -16.08 -12.15 -5.45
C GLU A 152 -16.71 -11.21 -6.48
N ASN A 153 -15.93 -10.26 -7.01
CA ASN A 153 -16.44 -9.21 -7.91
C ASN A 153 -15.77 -9.23 -9.30
N ILE A 154 -15.24 -10.35 -9.74
CA ILE A 154 -14.44 -10.44 -10.99
C ILE A 154 -15.23 -10.07 -12.24
N ALA A 155 -16.54 -10.31 -12.23
CA ALA A 155 -17.46 -9.99 -13.32
C ALA A 155 -17.81 -8.49 -13.41
N ASP A 156 -17.56 -7.72 -12.37
CA ASP A 156 -17.80 -6.26 -12.38
C ASP A 156 -16.76 -5.56 -13.25
N SER A 157 -17.17 -5.07 -14.42
CA SER A 157 -16.29 -4.36 -15.37
C SER A 157 -15.71 -3.06 -14.79
N SER A 158 -16.37 -2.45 -13.79
CA SER A 158 -15.95 -1.24 -13.10
C SER A 158 -14.95 -1.48 -11.96
N LEU A 159 -14.55 -2.72 -11.73
CA LEU A 159 -13.61 -3.11 -10.69
C LEU A 159 -12.30 -2.33 -10.79
N SER A 160 -11.98 -1.55 -9.77
CA SER A 160 -10.76 -0.75 -9.70
C SER A 160 -10.17 -0.76 -8.30
N LEU A 161 -8.84 -0.62 -8.21
CA LEU A 161 -8.18 -0.54 -6.92
C LEU A 161 -8.60 0.69 -6.12
N LYS A 162 -8.85 1.81 -6.81
CA LYS A 162 -9.36 3.03 -6.17
C LYS A 162 -10.66 2.76 -5.44
N ARG A 163 -11.64 2.10 -6.09
CA ARG A 163 -12.92 1.76 -5.47
C ARG A 163 -12.72 0.84 -4.25
N ILE A 164 -11.91 -0.21 -4.36
CA ILE A 164 -11.60 -1.11 -3.23
C ILE A 164 -10.99 -0.33 -2.07
N SER A 165 -10.04 0.57 -2.37
CA SER A 165 -9.37 1.39 -1.36
C SER A 165 -10.33 2.30 -0.62
N GLU A 166 -11.25 2.95 -1.34
CA GLU A 166 -12.19 3.93 -0.78
C GLU A 166 -13.37 3.26 -0.04
N THR A 167 -13.89 2.12 -0.54
CA THR A 167 -15.14 1.53 -0.04
C THR A 167 -14.94 0.35 0.90
N THR A 168 -13.81 -0.35 0.81
CA THR A 168 -13.56 -1.59 1.56
C THR A 168 -12.40 -1.47 2.54
N LEU A 169 -11.30 -0.84 2.10
CA LEU A 169 -10.11 -0.73 2.93
C LEU A 169 -10.07 0.58 3.70
N PHE A 170 -10.80 1.61 3.26
CA PHE A 170 -10.75 2.98 3.81
C PHE A 170 -9.33 3.53 3.88
N MET A 171 -8.55 3.29 2.80
CA MET A 171 -7.14 3.63 2.68
C MET A 171 -6.87 4.43 1.41
N ASN A 172 -5.75 5.16 1.40
CA ASN A 172 -5.31 5.87 0.19
C ASN A 172 -4.99 4.89 -0.96
N ALA A 173 -5.53 5.17 -2.15
CA ALA A 173 -5.41 4.27 -3.31
C ALA A 173 -3.97 4.12 -3.82
N ASP A 174 -3.15 5.19 -3.74
CA ASP A 174 -1.74 5.14 -4.17
C ASP A 174 -0.92 4.26 -3.24
N TYR A 175 -1.18 4.36 -1.93
CA TYR A 175 -0.61 3.48 -0.92
C TYR A 175 -0.96 2.02 -1.21
N VAL A 176 -2.26 1.70 -1.32
CA VAL A 176 -2.74 0.34 -1.58
C VAL A 176 -2.14 -0.23 -2.89
N SER A 177 -2.00 0.62 -3.92
CA SER A 177 -1.37 0.25 -5.20
C SER A 177 0.10 -0.14 -5.04
N LYS A 178 0.87 0.64 -4.27
CA LYS A 178 2.30 0.35 -4.00
C LYS A 178 2.45 -0.93 -3.18
N VAL A 179 1.66 -1.10 -2.11
CA VAL A 179 1.64 -2.32 -1.28
C VAL A 179 1.31 -3.55 -2.12
N PHE A 180 0.24 -3.47 -2.93
CA PHE A 180 -0.17 -4.59 -3.79
C PHE A 180 0.92 -4.98 -4.77
N ALA A 181 1.48 -4.00 -5.51
CA ALA A 181 2.53 -4.26 -6.50
C ALA A 181 3.80 -4.85 -5.85
N ARG A 182 4.21 -4.33 -4.69
CA ARG A 182 5.40 -4.81 -3.97
C ARG A 182 5.23 -6.25 -3.46
N LYS A 183 4.07 -6.56 -2.87
CA LYS A 183 3.81 -7.89 -2.29
C LYS A 183 3.46 -8.97 -3.33
N THR A 184 2.91 -8.58 -4.48
CA THR A 184 2.50 -9.55 -5.52
C THR A 184 3.47 -9.62 -6.69
N GLY A 185 4.39 -8.66 -6.82
CA GLY A 185 5.30 -8.52 -7.96
C GLY A 185 4.64 -8.01 -9.25
N GLU A 186 3.34 -7.69 -9.23
CA GLU A 186 2.59 -7.24 -10.39
C GLU A 186 1.63 -6.08 -10.07
N LYS A 187 1.33 -5.23 -11.06
CA LYS A 187 0.31 -4.18 -10.91
C LYS A 187 -1.09 -4.79 -10.76
N PHE A 188 -1.96 -4.13 -9.99
CA PHE A 188 -3.35 -4.58 -9.78
C PHE A 188 -4.11 -4.82 -11.10
N SER A 189 -3.97 -3.92 -12.09
CA SER A 189 -4.62 -4.08 -13.39
C SER A 189 -4.17 -5.35 -14.13
N SER A 190 -2.88 -5.70 -14.04
CA SER A 190 -2.33 -6.94 -14.61
C SER A 190 -2.88 -8.16 -13.90
N TYR A 191 -2.95 -8.12 -12.56
CA TYR A 191 -3.53 -9.18 -11.75
C TYR A 191 -5.00 -9.44 -12.11
N VAL A 192 -5.83 -8.40 -12.18
CA VAL A 192 -7.26 -8.52 -12.54
C VAL A 192 -7.41 -9.06 -13.97
N SER A 193 -6.65 -8.52 -14.93
CA SER A 193 -6.69 -9.00 -16.32
C SER A 193 -6.34 -10.48 -16.41
N ARG A 194 -5.31 -10.93 -15.71
CA ARG A 194 -4.90 -12.33 -15.65
C ARG A 194 -6.02 -13.21 -15.05
N LYS A 195 -6.62 -12.79 -13.94
CA LYS A 195 -7.71 -13.52 -13.29
C LYS A 195 -8.97 -13.61 -14.16
N ARG A 196 -9.30 -12.55 -14.89
CA ARG A 196 -10.39 -12.56 -15.87
C ARG A 196 -10.12 -13.52 -17.03
N ILE A 197 -8.90 -13.59 -17.53
CA ILE A 197 -8.54 -14.56 -18.57
C ILE A 197 -8.54 -15.99 -18.04
N GLU A 198 -8.11 -16.24 -16.82
CA GLU A 198 -8.23 -17.58 -16.18
C GLU A 198 -9.70 -18.02 -16.12
N LEU A 199 -10.60 -17.13 -15.69
CA LEU A 199 -12.04 -17.40 -15.67
C LEU A 199 -12.60 -17.63 -17.07
N ALA A 200 -12.23 -16.79 -18.05
CA ALA A 200 -12.68 -16.95 -19.43
C ALA A 200 -12.24 -18.30 -20.03
N LYS A 201 -11.01 -18.76 -19.77
CA LYS A 201 -10.54 -20.08 -20.17
C LYS A 201 -11.41 -21.19 -19.58
N ALA A 202 -11.74 -21.11 -18.29
CA ALA A 202 -12.57 -22.09 -17.62
C ALA A 202 -13.99 -22.12 -18.20
N LEU A 203 -14.59 -20.96 -18.49
CA LEU A 203 -15.91 -20.86 -19.12
C LEU A 203 -15.93 -21.43 -20.56
N LEU A 204 -14.91 -21.12 -21.35
CA LEU A 204 -14.77 -21.65 -22.71
C LEU A 204 -14.54 -23.15 -22.72
N ALA A 205 -13.77 -23.66 -21.77
CA ALA A 205 -13.53 -25.10 -21.62
C ALA A 205 -14.77 -25.88 -21.13
N ALA A 206 -15.69 -25.22 -20.40
CA ALA A 206 -16.95 -25.81 -19.96
C ALA A 206 -17.91 -26.17 -21.15
N GLY A 207 -17.74 -25.47 -22.29
CA GLY A 207 -18.52 -25.68 -23.52
C GLY A 207 -19.85 -24.91 -23.55
N ASN A 208 -20.42 -24.74 -24.73
CA ASN A 208 -21.74 -24.14 -25.00
C ASN A 208 -21.94 -22.67 -24.66
N ALA A 209 -20.91 -21.92 -24.26
CA ALA A 209 -21.04 -20.48 -23.98
C ALA A 209 -20.72 -19.64 -25.24
N ARG A 210 -21.59 -18.66 -25.57
CA ARG A 210 -21.29 -17.65 -26.59
C ARG A 210 -20.12 -16.79 -26.11
N ILE A 211 -19.22 -16.42 -27.01
CA ILE A 211 -18.05 -15.58 -26.71
C ILE A 211 -18.43 -14.27 -26.01
N SER A 212 -19.56 -13.67 -26.44
CA SER A 212 -20.08 -12.45 -25.79
C SER A 212 -20.45 -12.67 -24.32
N HIS A 213 -21.10 -13.78 -24.02
CA HIS A 213 -21.47 -14.14 -22.65
C HIS A 213 -20.25 -14.45 -21.76
N VAL A 214 -19.24 -15.13 -22.34
CA VAL A 214 -17.97 -15.36 -21.65
C VAL A 214 -17.25 -14.03 -21.33
N ALA A 215 -17.24 -13.07 -22.27
CA ALA A 215 -16.65 -11.77 -22.07
C ALA A 215 -17.34 -11.01 -20.92
N GLU A 216 -18.67 -11.03 -20.89
CA GLU A 216 -19.47 -10.41 -19.84
C GLU A 216 -19.22 -11.06 -18.47
N GLN A 217 -19.32 -12.37 -18.36
CA GLN A 217 -19.08 -13.11 -17.11
C GLN A 217 -17.64 -12.98 -16.61
N ALA A 218 -16.69 -12.85 -17.51
CA ALA A 218 -15.29 -12.63 -17.17
C ALA A 218 -14.97 -11.15 -16.84
N GLY A 219 -15.97 -10.26 -16.81
CA GLY A 219 -15.81 -8.88 -16.39
C GLY A 219 -15.25 -7.93 -17.45
N PHE A 220 -15.30 -8.31 -18.73
CA PHE A 220 -14.93 -7.42 -19.85
C PHE A 220 -16.12 -6.59 -20.35
N GLY A 221 -17.31 -6.78 -19.75
CA GLY A 221 -18.54 -6.12 -20.18
C GLY A 221 -18.89 -6.44 -21.64
N ASN A 222 -19.43 -5.43 -22.35
CA ASN A 222 -19.86 -5.58 -23.74
C ASN A 222 -18.75 -5.39 -24.78
N ASP A 223 -17.50 -5.14 -24.36
CA ASP A 223 -16.39 -4.93 -25.31
C ASP A 223 -15.72 -6.26 -25.71
N ILE A 224 -16.38 -6.97 -26.63
CA ILE A 224 -15.91 -8.24 -27.16
C ILE A 224 -14.59 -8.09 -27.92
N GLN A 225 -14.35 -6.95 -28.56
CA GLN A 225 -13.10 -6.70 -29.30
C GLN A 225 -11.92 -6.54 -28.35
N TYR A 226 -12.10 -5.78 -27.29
CA TYR A 226 -11.11 -5.65 -26.23
C TYR A 226 -10.83 -6.99 -25.57
N PHE A 227 -11.87 -7.76 -25.20
CA PHE A 227 -11.73 -9.10 -24.65
C PHE A 227 -10.91 -10.00 -25.58
N SER A 228 -11.27 -10.10 -26.86
CA SER A 228 -10.60 -10.97 -27.83
C SER A 228 -9.13 -10.60 -28.00
N ARG A 229 -8.80 -9.32 -27.99
CA ARG A 229 -7.42 -8.83 -28.06
C ARG A 229 -6.59 -9.22 -26.84
N ILE A 230 -7.14 -9.02 -25.63
CA ILE A 230 -6.46 -9.36 -24.36
C ILE A 230 -6.33 -10.87 -24.22
N PHE A 231 -7.36 -11.63 -24.57
CA PHE A 231 -7.35 -13.08 -24.55
C PHE A 231 -6.26 -13.64 -25.48
N LYS A 232 -6.23 -13.19 -26.75
CA LYS A 232 -5.20 -13.60 -27.72
C LYS A 232 -3.79 -13.23 -27.24
N LYS A 233 -3.60 -12.03 -26.67
CA LYS A 233 -2.31 -11.62 -26.12
C LYS A 233 -1.85 -12.54 -24.98
N SER A 234 -2.78 -13.03 -24.17
CA SER A 234 -2.49 -13.86 -22.99
C SER A 234 -2.32 -15.34 -23.33
N THR A 235 -3.02 -15.85 -24.36
CA THR A 235 -3.12 -17.29 -24.67
C THR A 235 -2.44 -17.68 -25.97
N GLY A 236 -2.06 -16.71 -26.81
CA GLY A 236 -1.52 -16.92 -28.15
C GLY A 236 -2.58 -17.09 -29.24
N MET A 237 -3.86 -17.35 -28.90
CA MET A 237 -4.92 -17.62 -29.86
C MET A 237 -6.23 -16.90 -29.51
N PRO A 238 -7.15 -16.67 -30.48
CA PRO A 238 -8.46 -16.07 -30.22
C PRO A 238 -9.35 -16.94 -29.33
N PRO A 239 -10.34 -16.35 -28.59
CA PRO A 239 -11.28 -17.10 -27.75
C PRO A 239 -12.07 -18.17 -28.51
N SER A 240 -12.47 -17.92 -29.78
CA SER A 240 -13.20 -18.87 -30.62
C SER A 240 -12.39 -20.09 -30.99
N GLU A 241 -11.13 -19.91 -31.32
CA GLU A 241 -10.20 -20.98 -31.60
C GLU A 241 -9.91 -21.83 -30.37
N PHE A 242 -9.69 -21.14 -29.23
CA PHE A 242 -9.50 -21.83 -27.94
C PHE A 242 -10.71 -22.68 -27.57
N ALA A 243 -11.94 -22.15 -27.72
CA ALA A 243 -13.17 -22.90 -27.46
C ALA A 243 -13.29 -24.15 -28.34
N ARG A 244 -13.01 -24.03 -29.65
CA ARG A 244 -13.04 -25.16 -30.61
C ARG A 244 -12.07 -26.27 -30.20
N LEU A 245 -10.82 -25.93 -29.90
CA LEU A 245 -9.82 -26.94 -29.50
C LEU A 245 -10.19 -27.65 -28.19
N GLN A 246 -10.87 -26.96 -27.26
CA GLN A 246 -11.34 -27.61 -26.03
C GLN A 246 -12.52 -28.54 -26.26
N GLN A 247 -13.34 -28.33 -27.29
CA GLN A 247 -14.44 -29.22 -27.67
C GLN A 247 -13.92 -30.45 -28.42
N GLU A 248 -13.02 -30.25 -29.37
CA GLU A 248 -12.38 -31.34 -30.13
C GLU A 248 -11.59 -32.30 -29.22
N GLY A 249 -10.97 -31.82 -28.15
CA GLY A 249 -10.31 -32.65 -27.14
C GLY A 249 -11.25 -33.42 -26.19
N ARG A 250 -12.57 -33.20 -26.29
CA ARG A 250 -13.62 -33.85 -25.49
C ARG A 250 -14.47 -34.86 -26.25
N GLU A 251 -14.28 -35.05 -27.55
CA GLU A 251 -14.99 -36.12 -28.25
C GLU A 251 -14.59 -37.48 -27.64
N PRO A 252 -15.58 -38.27 -27.18
CA PRO A 252 -15.28 -39.59 -26.71
C PRO A 252 -14.77 -40.43 -27.91
N SER A 253 -13.55 -40.93 -27.77
CA SER A 253 -13.03 -41.96 -28.66
C SER A 253 -14.02 -43.12 -28.68
N GLY A 254 -14.72 -43.25 -29.83
CA GLY A 254 -15.17 -44.51 -30.39
C GLY A 254 -16.03 -45.38 -29.54
N GLU A 255 -17.30 -45.42 -29.86
CA GLU A 255 -18.00 -46.71 -29.92
C GLU A 255 -17.60 -47.38 -31.23
N GLU A 256 -16.62 -48.27 -31.19
CA GLU A 256 -16.60 -49.42 -32.08
C GLU A 256 -17.73 -50.33 -31.65
N GLN A 257 -18.76 -50.46 -32.51
CA GLN A 257 -19.72 -51.54 -32.43
C GLN A 257 -19.37 -52.62 -33.46
N PRO A 258 -19.63 -53.88 -33.11
CA PRO A 258 -19.12 -55.05 -33.78
C PRO A 258 -19.74 -55.35 -35.14
#